data_9566c67c65519ea4db1936b97a1ee7ce
#
_entry.id   9566c67c65519ea4db1936b97a1ee7ce
#
_cell.length_a   1.000
_cell.length_b   1.000
_cell.length_c   1.000
_cell.angle_alpha   90.00
_cell.angle_beta   90.00
_cell.angle_gamma   90.00
#
_symmetry.space_group_name_H-M   'P 1'
#
loop_
_entity.id
_entity.type
_entity.pdbx_description
1 polymer ?
#
loop_
_entity_poly.entity_id
_entity_poly.type
_entity_poly.pdbx_seq_one_letter_code
_entity_poly.pdbx_strand_id
1 'polypeptide(L)'
;MKHYGNIVNIKLTKEDIVDVVIGGSPCQGLSVAGKRAGLSDERSSLFMEQIRITKEMRELDKRINGRTGESVRPRYGIWENVPGALSSGTPKGEDFRIVLEEFCRIADHEIRIPAYSAGGGVA
;
A
#
# COMPACT_ATOMS: atom_id res chain seq x y z
N MET A 1 -17.31 -9.12 -15.14
CA MET A 1 -16.39 -8.41 -14.23
C MET A 1 -17.16 -7.35 -13.46
N LYS A 2 -16.94 -7.27 -12.16
CA LYS A 2 -17.62 -6.30 -11.29
C LYS A 2 -16.83 -4.99 -11.24
N HIS A 3 -17.51 -3.86 -11.41
CA HIS A 3 -16.93 -2.53 -11.35
C HIS A 3 -17.45 -1.76 -10.14
N TYR A 4 -16.57 -1.11 -9.42
CA TYR A 4 -16.90 -0.43 -8.17
C TYR A 4 -16.92 1.09 -8.24
N GLY A 5 -16.44 1.69 -9.33
CA GLY A 5 -16.31 3.12 -9.43
C GLY A 5 -15.15 3.67 -8.60
N ASN A 6 -15.39 4.71 -7.82
CA ASN A 6 -14.33 5.38 -7.07
C ASN A 6 -13.85 4.53 -5.89
N ILE A 7 -12.54 4.32 -5.81
CA ILE A 7 -11.91 3.49 -4.77
C ILE A 7 -12.21 3.97 -3.35
N VAL A 8 -12.35 5.27 -3.12
CA VAL A 8 -12.63 5.81 -1.78
C VAL A 8 -13.99 5.40 -1.24
N ASN A 9 -14.90 5.00 -2.13
CA ASN A 9 -16.28 4.64 -1.78
C ASN A 9 -16.52 3.14 -1.76
N ILE A 10 -15.49 2.32 -1.99
CA ILE A 10 -15.65 0.87 -2.04
C ILE A 10 -15.97 0.33 -0.65
N LYS A 11 -17.05 -0.45 -0.58
CA LYS A 11 -17.38 -1.27 0.58
C LYS A 11 -17.22 -2.74 0.19
N LEU A 12 -16.34 -3.42 0.89
CA LEU A 12 -15.97 -4.79 0.58
C LEU A 12 -16.90 -5.79 1.26
N THR A 13 -17.20 -6.87 0.53
CA THR A 13 -17.95 -7.99 1.05
C THR A 13 -17.11 -9.27 0.91
N LYS A 14 -17.60 -10.36 1.49
CA LYS A 14 -16.98 -11.68 1.41
C LYS A 14 -16.60 -12.08 -0.03
N GLU A 15 -17.43 -11.71 -1.00
CA GLU A 15 -17.24 -12.08 -2.41
C GLU A 15 -16.15 -11.27 -3.10
N ASP A 16 -15.68 -10.21 -2.47
CA ASP A 16 -14.66 -9.33 -3.02
C ASP A 16 -13.24 -9.76 -2.64
N ILE A 17 -13.10 -10.77 -1.79
CA ILE A 17 -11.80 -11.25 -1.34
C ILE A 17 -11.07 -11.94 -2.50
N VAL A 18 -9.89 -11.42 -2.82
CA VAL A 18 -9.08 -11.88 -3.94
C VAL A 18 -7.70 -12.31 -3.44
N ASP A 19 -6.94 -12.99 -4.28
CA ASP A 19 -5.61 -13.46 -3.95
C ASP A 19 -4.54 -12.40 -4.21
N VAL A 20 -4.76 -11.56 -5.22
CA VAL A 20 -3.80 -10.55 -5.67
C VAL A 20 -4.52 -9.21 -5.84
N VAL A 21 -3.93 -8.15 -5.32
CA VAL A 21 -4.37 -6.77 -5.58
C VAL A 21 -3.30 -6.08 -6.42
N ILE A 22 -3.71 -5.53 -7.56
CA ILE A 22 -2.83 -4.82 -8.48
C ILE A 22 -3.26 -3.37 -8.52
N GLY A 23 -2.32 -2.46 -8.38
CA GLY A 23 -2.59 -1.03 -8.46
C GLY A 23 -1.42 -0.26 -9.04
N GLY A 24 -1.71 0.86 -9.69
CA GLY A 24 -0.74 1.77 -10.28
C GLY A 24 -0.83 3.18 -9.72
N SER A 25 -1.25 3.33 -8.48
CA SER A 25 -1.38 4.64 -7.85
C SER A 25 -0.02 5.32 -7.68
N PRO A 26 0.07 6.64 -7.94
CA PRO A 26 1.33 7.35 -7.75
C PRO A 26 1.74 7.43 -6.27
N CYS A 27 3.04 7.46 -6.03
CA CYS A 27 3.59 7.59 -4.68
C CYS A 27 4.17 8.99 -4.40
N GLN A 28 4.17 9.88 -5.37
CA GLN A 28 4.68 11.22 -5.17
C GLN A 28 3.93 11.92 -4.03
N GLY A 29 4.67 12.55 -3.16
CA GLY A 29 4.10 13.29 -2.06
C GLY A 29 3.93 12.52 -0.77
N LEU A 30 4.19 11.22 -0.73
CA LEU A 30 4.06 10.42 0.51
C LEU A 30 4.94 10.95 1.63
N SER A 31 6.20 11.25 1.33
CA SER A 31 7.12 11.80 2.33
C SER A 31 6.74 13.21 2.76
N VAL A 32 6.19 14.01 1.84
CA VAL A 32 5.72 15.37 2.14
C VAL A 32 4.46 15.31 2.99
N ALA A 33 3.51 14.45 2.65
CA ALA A 33 2.27 14.29 3.39
C ALA A 33 2.53 13.85 4.84
N GLY A 34 3.49 12.96 5.05
CA GLY A 34 3.87 12.51 6.37
C GLY A 34 4.52 13.59 7.24
N LYS A 35 5.14 14.60 6.63
CA LYS A 35 5.75 15.74 7.32
C LYS A 35 4.78 16.89 7.57
N ARG A 36 3.68 16.93 6.84
CA ARG A 36 2.67 17.98 6.92
C ARG A 36 1.39 17.39 7.49
N ALA A 37 1.37 17.17 8.80
CA ALA A 37 0.18 16.65 9.48
C ALA A 37 -1.06 17.46 9.09
N GLY A 38 -2.09 16.79 8.58
CA GLY A 38 -3.34 17.41 8.18
C GLY A 38 -3.44 17.86 6.73
N LEU A 39 -2.35 17.80 5.95
CA LEU A 39 -2.41 18.09 4.52
C LEU A 39 -2.39 16.77 3.75
N SER A 40 -3.46 16.49 3.00
CA SER A 40 -3.52 15.35 2.10
C SER A 40 -3.04 15.74 0.72
N ASP A 41 -2.01 15.06 0.22
CA ASP A 41 -1.72 15.05 -1.20
C ASP A 41 -2.67 14.04 -1.84
N GLU A 42 -3.45 14.48 -2.81
CA GLU A 42 -4.44 13.64 -3.47
C GLU A 42 -3.81 12.39 -4.10
N ARG A 43 -2.59 12.53 -4.61
CA ARG A 43 -1.87 11.40 -5.23
C ARG A 43 -1.45 10.36 -4.19
N SER A 44 -1.01 10.80 -3.01
CA SER A 44 -0.64 9.88 -1.95
C SER A 44 -1.87 9.21 -1.34
N SER A 45 -3.01 9.89 -1.30
CA SER A 45 -4.24 9.32 -0.77
C SER A 45 -4.76 8.15 -1.61
N LEU A 46 -4.56 8.17 -2.94
CA LEU A 46 -4.94 7.05 -3.80
C LEU A 46 -4.11 5.79 -3.51
N PHE A 47 -2.82 5.95 -3.28
CA PHE A 47 -1.98 4.84 -2.84
C PHE A 47 -2.46 4.29 -1.49
N MET A 48 -2.73 5.16 -0.54
CA MET A 48 -3.20 4.74 0.78
C MET A 48 -4.56 4.04 0.72
N GLU A 49 -5.40 4.38 -0.24
CA GLU A 49 -6.66 3.66 -0.48
C GLU A 49 -6.44 2.23 -0.96
N GLN A 50 -5.43 2.00 -1.81
CA GLN A 50 -5.06 0.64 -2.19
C GLN A 50 -4.62 -0.18 -0.96
N ILE A 51 -3.83 0.41 -0.10
CA ILE A 51 -3.41 -0.21 1.16
C ILE A 51 -4.63 -0.48 2.05
N ARG A 52 -5.53 0.48 2.17
CA ARG A 52 -6.75 0.34 2.98
C ARG A 52 -7.60 -0.85 2.54
N ILE A 53 -7.93 -0.94 1.25
CA ILE A 53 -8.78 -2.03 0.77
C ILE A 53 -8.11 -3.39 0.92
N THR A 54 -6.80 -3.45 0.76
CA THR A 54 -6.05 -4.69 0.98
C THR A 54 -6.14 -5.13 2.44
N LYS A 55 -5.95 -4.21 3.37
CA LYS A 55 -6.10 -4.49 4.82
C LYS A 55 -7.52 -4.94 5.15
N GLU A 56 -8.52 -4.25 4.62
CA GLU A 56 -9.92 -4.60 4.88
C GLU A 56 -10.28 -5.98 4.35
N MET A 57 -9.80 -6.35 3.15
CA MET A 57 -10.00 -7.71 2.63
C MET A 57 -9.40 -8.75 3.55
N ARG A 58 -8.19 -8.53 4.04
CA ARG A 58 -7.52 -9.46 4.94
C ARG A 58 -8.27 -9.62 6.26
N GLU A 59 -8.78 -8.52 6.82
CA GLU A 59 -9.59 -8.59 8.04
C GLU A 59 -10.90 -9.35 7.81
N LEU A 60 -11.55 -9.13 6.69
CA LEU A 60 -12.74 -9.89 6.30
C LEU A 60 -12.43 -11.37 6.16
N ASP A 61 -11.31 -11.71 5.52
CA ASP A 61 -10.93 -13.09 5.28
C ASP A 61 -10.65 -13.83 6.59
N LYS A 62 -9.97 -13.19 7.54
CA LYS A 62 -9.77 -13.74 8.88
C LYS A 62 -11.09 -13.98 9.60
N ARG A 63 -11.98 -13.00 9.56
CA ARG A 63 -13.23 -13.04 10.30
C ARG A 63 -14.24 -14.01 9.71
N ILE A 64 -14.41 -13.98 8.39
CA ILE A 64 -15.47 -14.74 7.72
C ILE A 64 -15.02 -16.15 7.37
N ASN A 65 -13.79 -16.29 6.87
CA ASN A 65 -13.26 -17.57 6.41
C ASN A 65 -12.36 -18.27 7.44
N GLY A 66 -12.05 -17.61 8.54
CA GLY A 66 -11.22 -18.19 9.60
C GLY A 66 -9.77 -18.42 9.22
N ARG A 67 -9.27 -17.82 8.14
CA ARG A 67 -7.89 -17.99 7.72
C ARG A 67 -6.93 -17.27 8.64
N THR A 68 -5.73 -17.84 8.78
CA THR A 68 -4.67 -17.31 9.64
C THR A 68 -3.32 -17.37 8.95
N GLY A 69 -2.37 -16.56 9.43
CA GLY A 69 -0.99 -16.58 8.95
C GLY A 69 -0.86 -16.35 7.46
N GLU A 70 -0.13 -17.22 6.79
CA GLU A 70 0.16 -17.10 5.35
C GLU A 70 -1.03 -17.42 4.46
N SER A 71 -2.09 -18.00 5.01
CA SER A 71 -3.29 -18.32 4.23
C SER A 71 -4.24 -17.14 4.08
N VAL A 72 -4.06 -16.07 4.83
CA VAL A 72 -4.93 -14.88 4.76
C VAL A 72 -4.79 -14.19 3.40
N ARG A 73 -5.92 -13.86 2.78
CA ARG A 73 -5.97 -13.24 1.46
C ARG A 73 -6.37 -11.77 1.53
N PRO A 74 -5.88 -10.91 0.64
CA PRO A 74 -4.89 -11.14 -0.42
C PRO A 74 -3.51 -11.50 0.12
N ARG A 75 -2.82 -12.37 -0.62
CA ARG A 75 -1.44 -12.75 -0.29
C ARG A 75 -0.41 -11.92 -1.02
N TYR A 76 -0.78 -11.34 -2.15
CA TYR A 76 0.14 -10.61 -3.01
C TYR A 76 -0.40 -9.24 -3.35
N GLY A 77 0.47 -8.24 -3.30
CA GLY A 77 0.21 -6.92 -3.83
C GLY A 77 1.20 -6.61 -4.95
N ILE A 78 0.69 -6.12 -6.07
CA ILE A 78 1.52 -5.68 -7.19
C ILE A 78 1.30 -4.18 -7.37
N TRP A 79 2.39 -3.44 -7.36
CA TRP A 79 2.35 -2.00 -7.57
C TRP A 79 3.12 -1.66 -8.83
N GLU A 80 2.40 -1.18 -9.84
CA GLU A 80 2.98 -0.73 -11.11
C GLU A 80 3.27 0.76 -11.03
N ASN A 81 4.46 1.18 -11.46
CA ASN A 81 4.79 2.59 -11.50
C ASN A 81 5.95 2.85 -12.47
N VAL A 82 6.29 4.13 -12.63
CA VAL A 82 7.41 4.55 -13.50
C VAL A 82 8.73 4.46 -12.73
N PRO A 83 9.88 4.28 -13.43
CA PRO A 83 11.18 4.18 -12.75
C PRO A 83 11.52 5.37 -11.83
N GLY A 84 11.05 6.57 -12.15
CA GLY A 84 11.25 7.76 -11.32
C GLY A 84 10.67 7.64 -9.90
N ALA A 85 9.74 6.72 -9.69
CA ALA A 85 9.18 6.48 -8.36
C ALA A 85 10.24 5.99 -7.36
N LEU A 86 11.27 5.29 -7.84
CA LEU A 86 12.36 4.77 -6.99
C LEU A 86 13.20 5.88 -6.37
N SER A 87 13.23 7.06 -6.98
CA SER A 87 14.02 8.20 -6.51
C SER A 87 13.16 9.36 -6.00
N SER A 88 11.86 9.23 -6.03
CA SER A 88 10.92 10.26 -5.58
C SER A 88 11.01 10.51 -4.07
N GLY A 89 10.79 11.77 -3.69
CA GLY A 89 10.68 12.13 -2.27
C GLY A 89 11.90 12.84 -1.71
N THR A 90 11.77 13.29 -0.47
CA THR A 90 12.81 13.98 0.27
C THR A 90 12.96 13.35 1.65
N PRO A 91 14.11 12.73 1.94
CA PRO A 91 15.28 12.54 1.06
C PRO A 91 14.99 11.62 -0.12
N LYS A 92 15.90 11.60 -1.10
CA LYS A 92 15.76 10.80 -2.31
C LYS A 92 15.41 9.34 -2.00
N GLY A 93 14.39 8.81 -2.65
CA GLY A 93 13.92 7.44 -2.44
C GLY A 93 12.95 7.26 -1.27
N GLU A 94 12.62 8.33 -0.54
CA GLU A 94 11.76 8.24 0.64
C GLU A 94 10.33 7.81 0.29
N ASP A 95 9.79 8.27 -0.83
CA ASP A 95 8.45 7.85 -1.25
C ASP A 95 8.39 6.35 -1.50
N PHE A 96 9.39 5.80 -2.18
CA PHE A 96 9.44 4.35 -2.42
C PHE A 96 9.65 3.56 -1.13
N ARG A 97 10.47 4.07 -0.22
CA ARG A 97 10.65 3.46 1.11
C ARG A 97 9.31 3.35 1.83
N ILE A 98 8.51 4.40 1.79
CA ILE A 98 7.18 4.41 2.42
C ILE A 98 6.25 3.38 1.75
N VAL A 99 6.29 3.28 0.42
CA VAL A 99 5.51 2.27 -0.31
C VAL A 99 5.87 0.87 0.17
N LEU A 100 7.16 0.55 0.25
CA LEU A 100 7.62 -0.77 0.74
C LEU A 100 7.17 -1.01 2.18
N GLU A 101 7.34 -0.03 3.04
CA GLU A 101 6.95 -0.14 4.44
C GLU A 101 5.45 -0.38 4.59
N GLU A 102 4.63 0.35 3.85
CA GLU A 102 3.18 0.19 3.91
C GLU A 102 2.72 -1.18 3.41
N PHE A 103 3.33 -1.71 2.36
CA PHE A 103 3.04 -3.07 1.91
C PHE A 103 3.40 -4.11 2.97
N CYS A 104 4.57 -3.99 3.57
CA CYS A 104 4.99 -4.93 4.63
C CYS A 104 4.09 -4.83 5.85
N ARG A 105 3.67 -3.64 6.21
CA ARG A 105 2.82 -3.39 7.39
C ARG A 105 1.39 -3.88 7.23
N ILE A 106 0.98 -4.26 6.05
CA ILE A 106 -0.31 -4.94 5.86
C ILE A 106 -0.34 -6.25 6.67
N ALA A 107 0.78 -6.95 6.72
CA ALA A 107 0.88 -8.22 7.45
C ALA A 107 1.50 -8.06 8.85
N ASP A 108 2.41 -7.11 9.02
CA ASP A 108 3.14 -6.90 10.27
C ASP A 108 3.27 -5.40 10.56
N HIS A 109 2.52 -4.92 11.53
CA HIS A 109 2.45 -3.51 11.90
C HIS A 109 3.76 -2.93 12.42
N GLU A 110 4.68 -3.78 12.86
CA GLU A 110 5.94 -3.33 13.48
C GLU A 110 7.10 -3.22 12.50
N ILE A 111 6.91 -3.68 11.27
CA ILE A 111 7.95 -3.61 10.24
C ILE A 111 8.36 -2.16 9.98
N ARG A 112 9.67 -1.96 9.91
CA ARG A 112 10.28 -0.69 9.52
C ARG A 112 11.27 -0.94 8.40
N ILE A 113 11.16 -0.15 7.34
CA ILE A 113 12.10 -0.23 6.21
C ILE A 113 13.18 0.83 6.43
N PRO A 114 14.47 0.46 6.38
CA PRO A 114 15.55 1.42 6.53
C PRO A 114 15.51 2.53 5.50
N ALA A 115 15.97 3.73 5.89
CA ALA A 115 16.08 4.83 4.97
C ALA A 115 17.06 4.49 3.84
N TYR A 116 16.78 5.02 2.63
CA TYR A 116 17.69 4.88 1.51
C TYR A 116 19.05 5.50 1.85
N SER A 117 20.12 4.76 1.59
CA SER A 117 21.46 5.29 1.74
C SER A 117 22.13 5.42 0.38
N ALA A 118 22.78 6.58 0.15
CA ALA A 118 23.33 6.95 -1.16
C ALA A 118 24.52 6.10 -1.62
N GLY A 119 24.97 5.15 -0.91
CA GLY A 119 26.12 4.32 -1.32
C GLY A 119 25.79 2.85 -1.45
N GLY A 120 24.64 2.42 -0.97
CA GLY A 120 24.37 1.02 -0.82
C GLY A 120 23.22 0.46 -1.63
N GLY A 121 22.39 1.31 -2.14
CA GLY A 121 21.15 0.83 -2.68
C GLY A 121 20.31 0.08 -1.63
N VAL A 122 19.09 -0.22 -1.98
CA VAL A 122 18.30 -1.17 -1.20
C VAL A 122 18.73 -2.56 -1.66
N ALA A 123 19.45 -3.22 -0.83
CA ALA A 123 19.82 -4.59 -1.10
C ALA A 123 18.61 -5.49 -0.98
#